data_21436ad78f6c4a52d0dcdcdfec4c731f
#
_entry.id   21436ad78f6c4a52d0dcdcdfec4c731f
#
_cell.length_a   1.000
_cell.length_b   1.000
_cell.length_c   1.000
_cell.angle_alpha   90.00
_cell.angle_beta   90.00
_cell.angle_gamma   90.00
#
_symmetry.space_group_name_H-M   'P 1'
#
loop_
_entity.id
_entity.type
_entity.pdbx_description
1 polymer ?
#
loop_
_entity_poly.entity_id
_entity_poly.type
_entity_poly.pdbx_seq_one_letter_code
_entity_poly.pdbx_strand_id
1 'polypeptide(L)'
;VGKEVEVDAICDGTDVFVPGIMELVERTGVHSGDSISVYPPFSISDKVKGIILHYTRKLGLAIGIVGLYNIQFIVDKNDCVYIIEVNPRSSRTVPFLSKATGYSLADIATEVILGKTLKEQGIFSIYPEEKKRNYVKVPVFSFSKIRGIDSYLSPEMKSTGEAIGYDDKLNRALYKALQASGLKLQNYGTVFVTVCDKDKEEALPLIRRFYNLGFNIEATSGTAAFLKANGIRTRKLK
;
A
#
# COMPACT_ATOMS: atom_id res chain seq x y z
N VAL A 1 -2.53 2.93 16.87
CA VAL A 1 -1.98 3.04 15.51
C VAL A 1 -1.69 1.63 15.05
N GLY A 2 -2.34 1.18 14.00
CA GLY A 2 -2.15 -0.13 13.39
C GLY A 2 -1.63 0.00 11.96
N LYS A 3 -1.20 -1.12 11.38
CA LYS A 3 -0.87 -1.24 9.95
C LYS A 3 -2.07 -1.80 9.24
N GLU A 4 -2.42 -1.25 8.10
CA GLU A 4 -3.44 -1.85 7.25
C GLU A 4 -2.82 -2.88 6.31
N VAL A 5 -3.54 -3.98 6.14
CA VAL A 5 -3.17 -5.09 5.26
C VAL A 5 -4.39 -5.49 4.44
N GLU A 6 -4.18 -5.71 3.16
CA GLU A 6 -5.24 -6.07 2.22
C GLU A 6 -4.92 -7.40 1.53
N VAL A 7 -5.95 -8.20 1.33
CA VAL A 7 -5.89 -9.50 0.65
C VAL A 7 -6.97 -9.58 -0.40
N ASP A 8 -6.61 -9.92 -1.62
CA ASP A 8 -7.54 -10.43 -2.61
C ASP A 8 -7.39 -11.94 -2.72
N ALA A 9 -8.47 -12.66 -2.53
CA ALA A 9 -8.49 -14.11 -2.52
C ALA A 9 -9.53 -14.68 -3.48
N ILE A 10 -9.37 -15.93 -3.84
CA ILE A 10 -10.33 -16.69 -4.64
C ILE A 10 -10.76 -17.92 -3.83
N CYS A 11 -12.06 -18.13 -3.69
CA CYS A 11 -12.64 -19.31 -3.05
C CYS A 11 -13.46 -20.11 -4.08
N ASP A 12 -13.29 -21.44 -4.08
CA ASP A 12 -14.07 -22.35 -4.94
C ASP A 12 -15.18 -23.09 -4.19
N GLY A 13 -15.43 -22.68 -2.92
CA GLY A 13 -16.38 -23.36 -2.02
C GLY A 13 -15.76 -24.42 -1.13
N THR A 14 -14.57 -24.91 -1.44
CA THR A 14 -13.83 -25.94 -0.66
C THR A 14 -12.42 -25.50 -0.31
N ASP A 15 -11.73 -24.88 -1.24
CA ASP A 15 -10.37 -24.35 -1.08
C ASP A 15 -10.33 -22.84 -1.33
N VAL A 16 -9.25 -22.22 -0.83
CA VAL A 16 -9.01 -20.79 -0.96
C VAL A 16 -7.60 -20.56 -1.45
N PHE A 17 -7.45 -19.64 -2.38
CA PHE A 17 -6.18 -19.18 -2.92
C PHE A 17 -5.96 -17.70 -2.61
N VAL A 18 -4.84 -17.37 -1.99
CA VAL A 18 -4.38 -16.02 -1.70
C VAL A 18 -3.08 -15.81 -2.46
N PRO A 19 -3.07 -15.12 -3.59
CA PRO A 19 -1.86 -14.95 -4.42
C PRO A 19 -0.79 -14.10 -3.77
N GLY A 20 -1.19 -13.19 -2.86
CA GLY A 20 -0.29 -12.30 -2.14
C GLY A 20 -1.02 -11.50 -1.07
N ILE A 21 -0.26 -11.10 -0.06
CA ILE A 21 -0.70 -10.19 1.00
C ILE A 21 -0.07 -8.83 0.71
N MET A 22 -0.85 -7.76 0.75
CA MET A 22 -0.39 -6.38 0.53
C MET A 22 -0.38 -5.61 1.84
N GLU A 23 0.70 -4.88 2.09
CA GLU A 23 0.81 -3.94 3.21
C GLU A 23 0.62 -2.52 2.70
N LEU A 24 -0.24 -1.73 3.37
CA LEU A 24 -0.51 -0.35 3.02
C LEU A 24 0.44 0.58 3.77
N VAL A 25 0.88 1.65 3.11
CA VAL A 25 1.87 2.59 3.65
C VAL A 25 1.19 3.73 4.42
N GLU A 26 0.01 4.16 3.99
CA GLU A 26 -0.72 5.24 4.61
C GLU A 26 -1.27 4.85 5.99
N ARG A 27 -1.61 5.87 6.77
CA ARG A 27 -2.27 5.67 8.06
C ARG A 27 -3.62 5.00 7.90
N THR A 28 -4.06 4.29 8.92
CA THR A 28 -5.41 3.73 8.99
C THR A 28 -6.49 4.80 8.80
N GLY A 29 -7.55 4.43 8.08
CA GLY A 29 -8.68 5.31 7.77
C GLY A 29 -8.54 6.07 6.45
N VAL A 30 -7.55 5.77 5.62
CA VAL A 30 -7.49 6.14 4.20
C VAL A 30 -8.08 5.00 3.39
N HIS A 31 -8.88 5.31 2.37
CA HIS A 31 -9.42 4.27 1.48
C HIS A 31 -8.29 3.48 0.81
N SER A 32 -8.37 2.14 0.79
CA SER A 32 -7.29 1.27 0.26
C SER A 32 -6.94 1.56 -1.20
N GLY A 33 -7.92 1.97 -2.02
CA GLY A 33 -7.70 2.43 -3.40
C GLY A 33 -6.84 3.68 -3.50
N ASP A 34 -6.81 4.52 -2.46
CA ASP A 34 -6.04 5.76 -2.38
C ASP A 34 -4.71 5.58 -1.65
N SER A 35 -4.44 4.38 -1.17
CA SER A 35 -3.22 4.04 -0.45
C SER A 35 -2.16 3.41 -1.36
N ILE A 36 -0.91 3.66 -1.02
CA ILE A 36 0.24 2.95 -1.59
C ILE A 36 0.24 1.54 -0.99
N SER A 37 0.25 0.52 -1.86
CA SER A 37 0.29 -0.87 -1.43
C SER A 37 1.59 -1.52 -1.86
N VAL A 38 2.18 -2.32 -0.98
CA VAL A 38 3.45 -3.02 -1.21
C VAL A 38 3.22 -4.53 -1.17
N TYR A 39 3.73 -5.24 -2.16
CA TYR A 39 3.81 -6.70 -2.20
C TYR A 39 5.25 -7.13 -2.54
N PRO A 40 5.81 -8.14 -1.85
CA PRO A 40 5.34 -8.74 -0.58
C PRO A 40 5.30 -7.72 0.56
N PRO A 41 4.57 -8.00 1.66
CA PRO A 41 4.53 -7.10 2.81
C PRO A 41 5.93 -6.98 3.42
N PHE A 42 6.32 -5.75 3.79
CA PHE A 42 7.68 -5.44 4.21
C PHE A 42 7.89 -5.45 5.73
N SER A 43 6.82 -5.40 6.50
CA SER A 43 6.91 -5.32 7.96
C SER A 43 5.97 -6.30 8.71
N ILE A 44 5.27 -7.16 7.98
CA ILE A 44 4.35 -8.16 8.55
C ILE A 44 5.09 -9.48 8.80
N SER A 45 5.06 -9.97 10.04
CA SER A 45 5.72 -11.21 10.42
C SER A 45 5.01 -12.44 9.82
N ASP A 46 5.74 -13.56 9.67
CA ASP A 46 5.16 -14.81 9.15
C ASP A 46 4.06 -15.35 10.08
N LYS A 47 4.16 -15.11 11.38
CA LYS A 47 3.10 -15.43 12.35
C LYS A 47 1.82 -14.68 12.00
N VAL A 48 1.89 -13.40 11.76
CA VAL A 48 0.75 -12.55 11.39
C VAL A 48 0.19 -12.94 10.03
N LYS A 49 1.06 -13.22 9.03
CA LYS A 49 0.62 -13.77 7.74
C LYS A 49 -0.20 -15.05 7.93
N GLY A 50 0.25 -15.97 8.77
CA GLY A 50 -0.49 -17.21 9.11
C GLY A 50 -1.89 -16.92 9.65
N ILE A 51 -2.04 -15.94 10.54
CA ILE A 51 -3.34 -15.53 11.09
C ILE A 51 -4.24 -14.94 9.99
N ILE A 52 -3.70 -14.06 9.15
CA ILE A 52 -4.42 -13.46 8.03
C ILE A 52 -4.93 -14.54 7.07
N LEU A 53 -4.08 -15.49 6.69
CA LEU A 53 -4.46 -16.61 5.81
C LEU A 53 -5.54 -17.49 6.44
N HIS A 54 -5.42 -17.78 7.75
CA HIS A 54 -6.44 -18.52 8.47
C HIS A 54 -7.80 -17.81 8.45
N TYR A 55 -7.83 -16.53 8.75
CA TYR A 55 -9.07 -15.74 8.73
C TYR A 55 -9.63 -15.62 7.32
N THR A 56 -8.79 -15.39 6.32
CA THR A 56 -9.20 -15.34 4.92
C THR A 56 -9.90 -16.64 4.50
N ARG A 57 -9.29 -17.78 4.77
CA ARG A 57 -9.89 -19.09 4.47
C ARG A 57 -11.20 -19.33 5.21
N LYS A 58 -11.21 -19.07 6.52
CA LYS A 58 -12.39 -19.28 7.35
C LYS A 58 -13.58 -18.44 6.90
N LEU A 59 -13.36 -17.17 6.57
CA LEU A 59 -14.40 -16.26 6.10
C LEU A 59 -14.92 -16.63 4.71
N GLY A 60 -14.04 -16.92 3.75
CA GLY A 60 -14.45 -17.33 2.40
C GLY A 60 -15.37 -18.54 2.40
N LEU A 61 -14.99 -19.57 3.19
CA LEU A 61 -15.79 -20.80 3.32
C LEU A 61 -17.08 -20.59 4.13
N ALA A 62 -17.03 -19.86 5.24
CA ALA A 62 -18.20 -19.66 6.11
C ALA A 62 -19.29 -18.79 5.46
N ILE A 63 -18.90 -17.82 4.62
CA ILE A 63 -19.82 -16.99 3.86
C ILE A 63 -20.36 -17.74 2.60
N GLY A 64 -19.66 -18.77 2.17
CA GLY A 64 -20.01 -19.52 0.96
C GLY A 64 -19.62 -18.79 -0.32
N ILE A 65 -18.49 -18.07 -0.30
CA ILE A 65 -18.02 -17.31 -1.48
C ILE A 65 -17.55 -18.28 -2.57
N VAL A 66 -17.96 -18.00 -3.81
CA VAL A 66 -17.43 -18.65 -5.02
C VAL A 66 -16.92 -17.55 -5.94
N GLY A 67 -15.61 -17.50 -6.16
CA GLY A 67 -14.95 -16.45 -6.95
C GLY A 67 -14.08 -15.53 -6.09
N LEU A 68 -13.88 -14.29 -6.57
CA LEU A 68 -13.04 -13.27 -5.93
C LEU A 68 -13.72 -12.66 -4.70
N TYR A 69 -12.90 -12.40 -3.68
CA TYR A 69 -13.26 -11.56 -2.55
C TYR A 69 -12.05 -10.84 -1.99
N ASN A 70 -12.30 -9.69 -1.38
CA ASN A 70 -11.30 -8.82 -0.80
C ASN A 70 -11.54 -8.72 0.70
N ILE A 71 -10.47 -8.75 1.49
CA ILE A 71 -10.53 -8.54 2.94
C ILE A 71 -9.52 -7.47 3.33
N GLN A 72 -9.95 -6.55 4.18
CA GLN A 72 -9.09 -5.55 4.79
C GLN A 72 -8.90 -5.87 6.27
N PHE A 73 -7.64 -5.80 6.71
CA PHE A 73 -7.22 -6.08 8.08
C PHE A 73 -6.48 -4.89 8.69
N ILE A 74 -6.52 -4.79 10.01
CA ILE A 74 -5.60 -3.97 10.80
C ILE A 74 -4.76 -4.90 11.66
N VAL A 75 -3.45 -4.68 11.66
CA VAL A 75 -2.50 -5.33 12.57
C VAL A 75 -2.03 -4.29 13.57
N ASP A 76 -2.29 -4.51 14.85
CA ASP A 76 -1.87 -3.60 15.90
C ASP A 76 -0.38 -3.82 16.31
N LYS A 77 0.11 -2.98 17.22
CA LYS A 77 1.49 -3.06 17.74
C LYS A 77 1.82 -4.35 18.50
N ASN A 78 0.82 -5.13 18.87
CA ASN A 78 0.97 -6.40 19.60
C ASN A 78 0.78 -7.60 18.66
N ASP A 79 0.80 -7.40 17.34
CA ASP A 79 0.52 -8.39 16.29
C ASP A 79 -0.90 -8.98 16.36
N CYS A 80 -1.85 -8.30 17.00
CA CYS A 80 -3.25 -8.68 16.95
C CYS A 80 -3.84 -8.26 15.60
N VAL A 81 -4.54 -9.20 14.96
CA VAL A 81 -5.15 -9.02 13.64
C VAL A 81 -6.64 -8.79 13.79
N TYR A 82 -7.13 -7.68 13.27
CA TYR A 82 -8.55 -7.29 13.24
C TYR A 82 -9.04 -7.24 11.80
N ILE A 83 -10.26 -7.71 11.57
CA ILE A 83 -10.93 -7.61 10.27
C ILE A 83 -11.72 -6.30 10.23
N ILE A 84 -11.51 -5.50 9.19
CA ILE A 84 -12.28 -4.28 8.95
C ILE A 84 -13.54 -4.63 8.17
N GLU A 85 -13.34 -5.28 7.01
CA GLU A 85 -14.45 -5.65 6.12
C GLU A 85 -14.10 -6.81 5.21
N VAL A 86 -15.15 -7.49 4.73
CA VAL A 86 -15.07 -8.53 3.70
C VAL A 86 -15.95 -8.10 2.53
N ASN A 87 -15.36 -7.99 1.35
CA ASN A 87 -16.04 -7.59 0.13
C ASN A 87 -16.12 -8.78 -0.84
N PRO A 88 -17.26 -9.46 -1.01
CA PRO A 88 -17.41 -10.61 -1.93
C PRO A 88 -17.51 -10.13 -3.38
N ARG A 89 -16.48 -9.49 -3.86
CA ARG A 89 -16.34 -8.93 -5.21
C ARG A 89 -14.88 -8.75 -5.56
N SER A 90 -14.58 -8.53 -6.84
CA SER A 90 -13.26 -8.06 -7.30
C SER A 90 -12.91 -6.69 -6.67
N SER A 91 -11.63 -6.46 -6.42
CA SER A 91 -11.06 -5.20 -5.97
C SER A 91 -10.24 -4.53 -7.07
N ARG A 92 -9.85 -3.28 -6.86
CA ARG A 92 -8.95 -2.56 -7.78
C ARG A 92 -7.52 -3.12 -7.75
N THR A 93 -7.13 -3.78 -6.67
CA THR A 93 -5.80 -4.36 -6.51
C THR A 93 -5.61 -5.70 -7.25
N VAL A 94 -6.68 -6.31 -7.75
CA VAL A 94 -6.61 -7.57 -8.54
C VAL A 94 -5.69 -7.46 -9.77
N PRO A 95 -5.74 -6.42 -10.61
CA PRO A 95 -4.80 -6.26 -11.72
C PRO A 95 -3.35 -6.08 -11.27
N PHE A 96 -3.13 -5.36 -10.15
CA PHE A 96 -1.80 -5.19 -9.56
C PHE A 96 -1.24 -6.53 -9.09
N LEU A 97 -2.00 -7.29 -8.28
CA LEU A 97 -1.57 -8.60 -7.80
C LEU A 97 -1.36 -9.59 -8.94
N SER A 98 -2.21 -9.59 -9.96
CA SER A 98 -2.02 -10.45 -11.13
C SER A 98 -0.67 -10.21 -11.81
N LYS A 99 -0.28 -8.94 -11.99
CA LYS A 99 1.02 -8.58 -12.57
C LYS A 99 2.18 -8.89 -11.63
N ALA A 100 2.03 -8.64 -10.33
CA ALA A 100 3.08 -8.83 -9.34
C ALA A 100 3.38 -10.31 -9.10
N THR A 101 2.36 -11.14 -9.00
CA THR A 101 2.47 -12.57 -8.68
C THR A 101 2.64 -13.46 -9.92
N GLY A 102 2.10 -13.02 -11.07
CA GLY A 102 2.09 -13.80 -12.31
C GLY A 102 0.87 -14.72 -12.45
N TYR A 103 -0.08 -14.68 -11.51
CA TYR A 103 -1.35 -15.40 -11.61
C TYR A 103 -2.40 -14.51 -12.26
N SER A 104 -3.09 -14.97 -13.32
CA SER A 104 -4.25 -14.25 -13.87
C SER A 104 -5.48 -14.45 -12.99
N LEU A 105 -5.64 -13.57 -11.99
CA LEU A 105 -6.66 -13.74 -10.95
C LEU A 105 -8.07 -13.67 -11.51
N ALA A 106 -8.29 -12.85 -12.55
CA ALA A 106 -9.59 -12.75 -13.21
C ALA A 106 -9.95 -14.06 -13.93
N ASP A 107 -9.00 -14.68 -14.64
CA ASP A 107 -9.21 -15.94 -15.33
C ASP A 107 -9.47 -17.08 -14.34
N ILE A 108 -8.63 -17.18 -13.29
CA ILE A 108 -8.78 -18.20 -12.24
C ILE A 108 -10.17 -18.08 -11.59
N ALA A 109 -10.60 -16.88 -11.23
CA ALA A 109 -11.90 -16.66 -10.61
C ALA A 109 -13.06 -16.95 -11.56
N THR A 110 -12.92 -16.63 -12.85
CA THR A 110 -13.92 -16.96 -13.88
C THR A 110 -14.09 -18.47 -14.02
N GLU A 111 -13.00 -19.22 -14.11
CA GLU A 111 -13.04 -20.69 -14.15
C GLU A 111 -13.70 -21.28 -12.88
N VAL A 112 -13.42 -20.70 -11.70
CA VAL A 112 -14.06 -21.08 -10.44
C VAL A 112 -15.58 -20.84 -10.49
N ILE A 113 -16.03 -19.68 -10.97
CA ILE A 113 -17.45 -19.35 -11.11
C ILE A 113 -18.14 -20.30 -12.10
N LEU A 114 -17.42 -20.74 -13.13
CA LEU A 114 -17.91 -21.74 -14.09
C LEU A 114 -17.87 -23.19 -13.57
N GLY A 115 -17.46 -23.39 -12.31
CA GLY A 115 -17.52 -24.69 -11.63
C GLY A 115 -16.22 -25.47 -11.59
N LYS A 116 -15.11 -24.92 -12.09
CA LYS A 116 -13.79 -25.57 -12.03
C LYS A 116 -13.09 -25.25 -10.72
N THR A 117 -12.70 -26.26 -9.99
CA THR A 117 -12.01 -26.08 -8.71
C THR A 117 -10.60 -25.48 -8.86
N LEU A 118 -10.05 -24.90 -7.79
CA LEU A 118 -8.67 -24.42 -7.76
C LEU A 118 -7.66 -25.54 -8.05
N LYS A 119 -7.91 -26.75 -7.53
CA LYS A 119 -7.07 -27.93 -7.78
C LYS A 119 -7.04 -28.35 -9.25
N GLU A 120 -8.17 -28.33 -9.94
CA GLU A 120 -8.25 -28.61 -11.37
C GLU A 120 -7.53 -27.56 -12.23
N GLN A 121 -7.30 -26.36 -11.66
CA GLN A 121 -6.49 -25.30 -12.26
C GLN A 121 -5.01 -25.37 -11.85
N GLY A 122 -4.58 -26.42 -11.12
CA GLY A 122 -3.20 -26.63 -10.69
C GLY A 122 -2.80 -25.80 -9.48
N ILE A 123 -3.76 -25.27 -8.73
CA ILE A 123 -3.52 -24.47 -7.50
C ILE A 123 -3.78 -25.36 -6.29
N PHE A 124 -2.69 -25.76 -5.62
CA PHE A 124 -2.73 -26.70 -4.49
C PHE A 124 -2.40 -26.08 -3.14
N SER A 125 -1.85 -24.86 -3.15
CA SER A 125 -1.46 -24.14 -1.93
C SER A 125 -2.35 -22.93 -1.73
N ILE A 126 -2.73 -22.66 -0.48
CA ILE A 126 -3.45 -21.44 -0.13
C ILE A 126 -2.61 -20.17 -0.40
N TYR A 127 -1.31 -20.26 -0.19
CA TYR A 127 -0.38 -19.15 -0.34
C TYR A 127 0.89 -19.61 -1.06
N PRO A 128 1.21 -19.08 -2.23
CA PRO A 128 2.42 -19.45 -2.97
C PRO A 128 3.65 -18.79 -2.33
N GLU A 129 4.84 -19.22 -2.75
CA GLU A 129 6.08 -18.56 -2.37
C GLU A 129 6.08 -17.10 -2.82
N GLU A 130 6.42 -16.19 -1.91
CA GLU A 130 6.48 -14.76 -2.18
C GLU A 130 7.60 -14.44 -3.19
N LYS A 131 7.34 -13.46 -4.03
CA LYS A 131 8.38 -12.98 -4.97
C LYS A 131 9.52 -12.30 -4.19
N LYS A 132 10.75 -12.47 -4.65
CA LYS A 132 11.92 -11.79 -4.07
C LYS A 132 11.95 -10.29 -4.37
N ARG A 133 11.26 -9.85 -5.42
CA ARG A 133 11.13 -8.44 -5.80
C ARG A 133 10.02 -7.76 -5.03
N ASN A 134 10.22 -6.46 -4.79
CA ASN A 134 9.17 -5.60 -4.26
C ASN A 134 8.37 -5.00 -5.42
N TYR A 135 7.05 -5.08 -5.31
CA TYR A 135 6.10 -4.43 -6.20
C TYR A 135 5.33 -3.40 -5.40
N VAL A 136 5.19 -2.21 -5.95
CA VAL A 136 4.52 -1.09 -5.29
C VAL A 136 3.43 -0.56 -6.21
N LYS A 137 2.21 -0.52 -5.71
CA LYS A 137 1.07 0.17 -6.33
C LYS A 137 1.00 1.58 -5.75
N VAL A 138 0.89 2.59 -6.60
CA VAL A 138 0.66 3.98 -6.21
C VAL A 138 -0.62 4.47 -6.86
N PRO A 139 -1.54 5.10 -6.12
CA PRO A 139 -2.75 5.69 -6.70
C PRO A 139 -2.41 6.87 -7.60
N VAL A 140 -3.24 7.08 -8.62
CA VAL A 140 -3.19 8.24 -9.50
C VAL A 140 -4.39 9.12 -9.22
N PHE A 141 -4.15 10.40 -8.94
CA PHE A 141 -5.18 11.39 -8.66
C PHE A 141 -5.32 12.39 -9.80
N SER A 142 -6.54 12.80 -10.07
CA SER A 142 -6.87 13.81 -11.10
C SER A 142 -7.39 15.12 -10.47
N PHE A 143 -6.89 15.50 -9.29
CA PHE A 143 -7.33 16.71 -8.58
C PHE A 143 -7.25 17.98 -9.42
N SER A 144 -6.23 18.10 -10.29
CA SER A 144 -6.10 19.25 -11.20
C SER A 144 -7.18 19.33 -12.28
N LYS A 145 -7.86 18.21 -12.56
CA LYS A 145 -8.91 18.10 -13.59
C LYS A 145 -10.32 18.17 -13.02
N ILE A 146 -10.47 17.84 -11.74
CA ILE A 146 -11.78 17.78 -11.07
C ILE A 146 -11.87 18.93 -10.08
N ARG A 147 -12.72 19.91 -10.37
CA ARG A 147 -12.90 21.08 -9.50
C ARG A 147 -13.71 20.74 -8.24
N GLY A 148 -13.31 21.32 -7.11
CA GLY A 148 -14.07 21.25 -5.86
C GLY A 148 -13.85 19.96 -5.04
N ILE A 149 -12.95 19.09 -5.43
CA ILE A 149 -12.56 17.94 -4.62
C ILE A 149 -11.42 18.34 -3.67
N ASP A 150 -11.60 18.09 -2.38
CA ASP A 150 -10.55 18.21 -1.38
C ASP A 150 -9.49 17.10 -1.62
N SER A 151 -8.22 17.47 -1.64
CA SER A 151 -7.08 16.56 -1.78
C SER A 151 -6.75 15.77 -0.51
N TYR A 152 -7.43 16.04 0.61
CA TYR A 152 -7.24 15.29 1.85
C TYR A 152 -7.72 13.85 1.70
N LEU A 153 -6.85 12.88 2.01
CA LEU A 153 -7.18 11.46 1.94
C LEU A 153 -8.06 11.05 3.13
N SER A 154 -9.15 10.37 2.83
CA SER A 154 -10.23 9.99 3.73
C SER A 154 -10.70 8.55 3.44
N PRO A 155 -11.70 8.01 4.18
CA PRO A 155 -12.31 6.74 3.82
C PRO A 155 -13.01 6.72 2.45
N GLU A 156 -13.29 7.90 1.87
CA GLU A 156 -13.86 8.02 0.54
C GLU A 156 -12.76 7.98 -0.54
N MET A 157 -12.95 7.13 -1.55
CA MET A 157 -11.98 6.95 -2.64
C MET A 157 -11.98 8.13 -3.60
N LYS A 158 -10.80 8.70 -3.87
CA LYS A 158 -10.59 9.87 -4.76
C LYS A 158 -9.66 9.59 -5.93
N SER A 159 -8.95 8.46 -5.93
CA SER A 159 -8.05 8.07 -7.01
C SER A 159 -8.82 7.69 -8.27
N THR A 160 -8.24 8.02 -9.43
CA THR A 160 -8.80 7.76 -10.76
C THR A 160 -8.04 6.72 -11.55
N GLY A 161 -6.91 6.25 -11.02
CA GLY A 161 -6.07 5.23 -11.65
C GLY A 161 -5.01 4.71 -10.68
N GLU A 162 -4.17 3.81 -11.19
CA GLU A 162 -3.10 3.18 -10.45
C GLU A 162 -1.84 3.07 -11.31
N ALA A 163 -0.68 3.18 -10.68
CA ALA A 163 0.62 2.95 -11.28
C ALA A 163 1.38 1.88 -10.51
N ILE A 164 2.24 1.13 -11.20
CA ILE A 164 3.03 0.06 -10.62
C ILE A 164 4.51 0.36 -10.83
N GLY A 165 5.29 0.22 -9.76
CA GLY A 165 6.74 0.16 -9.81
C GLY A 165 7.23 -1.14 -9.20
N TYR A 166 8.37 -1.65 -9.69
CA TYR A 166 8.99 -2.84 -9.12
C TYR A 166 10.52 -2.78 -9.18
N ASP A 167 11.16 -3.32 -8.16
CA ASP A 167 12.63 -3.41 -8.06
C ASP A 167 13.00 -4.41 -6.96
N ASP A 168 14.26 -4.81 -6.92
CA ASP A 168 14.78 -5.65 -5.84
C ASP A 168 14.89 -4.89 -4.51
N LYS A 169 14.94 -3.55 -4.56
CA LYS A 169 14.92 -2.66 -3.39
C LYS A 169 13.61 -1.90 -3.30
N LEU A 170 12.95 -1.96 -2.13
CA LEU A 170 11.65 -1.32 -1.90
C LEU A 170 11.64 0.19 -2.23
N ASN A 171 12.67 0.94 -1.79
CA ASN A 171 12.76 2.36 -2.07
C ASN A 171 12.86 2.69 -3.56
N ARG A 172 13.50 1.83 -4.36
CA ARG A 172 13.56 1.97 -5.83
C ARG A 172 12.23 1.60 -6.49
N ALA A 173 11.56 0.55 -6.00
CA ALA A 173 10.22 0.19 -6.47
C ALA A 173 9.24 1.33 -6.23
N LEU A 174 9.25 1.92 -5.02
CA LEU A 174 8.44 3.08 -4.65
C LEU A 174 8.74 4.29 -5.57
N TYR A 175 10.01 4.61 -5.77
CA TYR A 175 10.41 5.71 -6.67
C TYR A 175 9.87 5.53 -8.09
N LYS A 176 10.02 4.31 -8.65
CA LYS A 176 9.49 3.99 -9.99
C LYS A 176 7.96 4.10 -10.05
N ALA A 177 7.26 3.63 -9.03
CA ALA A 177 5.81 3.72 -8.94
C ALA A 177 5.32 5.18 -8.87
N LEU A 178 5.99 6.02 -8.06
CA LEU A 178 5.70 7.45 -7.96
C LEU A 178 5.94 8.17 -9.29
N GLN A 179 7.04 7.88 -9.99
CA GLN A 179 7.26 8.42 -11.32
C GLN A 179 6.19 7.97 -12.32
N ALA A 180 5.80 6.69 -12.30
CA ALA A 180 4.77 6.14 -13.16
C ALA A 180 3.38 6.74 -12.89
N SER A 181 3.10 7.17 -11.65
CA SER A 181 1.86 7.89 -11.28
C SER A 181 1.83 9.35 -11.78
N GLY A 182 2.91 9.83 -12.40
CA GLY A 182 3.04 11.20 -12.91
C GLY A 182 3.68 12.18 -11.93
N LEU A 183 4.13 11.72 -10.75
CA LEU A 183 4.86 12.55 -9.81
C LEU A 183 6.26 12.87 -10.36
N LYS A 184 6.52 14.14 -10.65
CA LYS A 184 7.84 14.62 -11.07
C LYS A 184 8.67 14.93 -9.84
N LEU A 185 9.58 14.05 -9.48
CA LEU A 185 10.54 14.30 -8.41
C LEU A 185 11.70 15.14 -8.96
N GLN A 186 11.86 16.34 -8.41
CA GLN A 186 12.97 17.22 -8.74
C GLN A 186 14.22 16.80 -7.95
N ASN A 187 15.39 16.94 -8.56
CA ASN A 187 16.68 16.71 -7.89
C ASN A 187 17.38 18.02 -7.48
N TYR A 188 16.69 19.14 -7.59
CA TYR A 188 17.13 20.49 -7.20
C TYR A 188 15.92 21.35 -6.80
N GLY A 189 16.18 22.48 -6.19
CA GLY A 189 15.14 23.45 -5.86
C GLY A 189 15.01 23.72 -4.37
N THR A 190 13.80 23.99 -3.92
CA THR A 190 13.50 24.31 -2.52
C THR A 190 12.55 23.28 -1.92
N VAL A 191 12.92 22.77 -0.75
CA VAL A 191 12.05 21.89 0.05
C VAL A 191 11.40 22.75 1.14
N PHE A 192 10.08 22.80 1.15
CA PHE A 192 9.32 23.39 2.24
C PHE A 192 9.08 22.34 3.32
N VAL A 193 9.47 22.69 4.56
CA VAL A 193 9.42 21.79 5.72
C VAL A 193 8.54 22.39 6.81
N THR A 194 7.51 21.65 7.21
CA THR A 194 6.72 21.94 8.41
C THR A 194 6.51 20.64 9.17
N VAL A 195 6.97 20.56 10.40
CA VAL A 195 6.96 19.34 11.23
C VAL A 195 6.51 19.71 12.64
N CYS A 196 5.63 18.90 13.22
CA CYS A 196 5.21 19.10 14.62
C CYS A 196 6.37 18.78 15.58
N ASP A 197 6.32 19.36 16.78
CA ASP A 197 7.46 19.32 17.72
C ASP A 197 7.91 17.90 18.07
N LYS A 198 6.98 16.97 18.22
CA LYS A 198 7.28 15.57 18.59
C LYS A 198 8.02 14.78 17.50
N ASP A 199 7.91 15.19 16.22
CA ASP A 199 8.47 14.46 15.07
C ASP A 199 9.75 15.13 14.54
N LYS A 200 10.17 16.27 15.11
CA LYS A 200 11.33 17.06 14.63
C LYS A 200 12.64 16.28 14.66
N GLU A 201 12.89 15.56 15.75
CA GLU A 201 14.15 14.80 15.91
C GLU A 201 14.21 13.64 14.89
N GLU A 202 13.09 12.95 14.65
CA GLU A 202 13.01 11.88 13.65
C GLU A 202 13.16 12.40 12.21
N ALA A 203 12.61 13.59 11.94
CA ALA A 203 12.67 14.20 10.61
C ALA A 203 14.06 14.83 10.30
N LEU A 204 14.84 15.21 11.31
CA LEU A 204 16.10 15.92 11.16
C LEU A 204 17.10 15.23 10.21
N PRO A 205 17.37 13.90 10.32
CA PRO A 205 18.28 13.22 9.41
C PRO A 205 17.85 13.28 7.95
N LEU A 206 16.53 13.19 7.68
CA LEU A 206 15.97 13.27 6.33
C LEU A 206 16.13 14.68 5.74
N ILE A 207 15.80 15.71 6.52
CA ILE A 207 15.94 17.11 6.11
C ILE A 207 17.42 17.45 5.85
N ARG A 208 18.34 16.95 6.68
CA ARG A 208 19.79 17.09 6.49
C ARG A 208 20.24 16.45 5.17
N ARG A 209 19.67 15.32 4.78
CA ARG A 209 19.99 14.70 3.48
C ARG A 209 19.58 15.61 2.30
N PHE A 210 18.39 16.21 2.33
CA PHE A 210 17.99 17.19 1.31
C PHE A 210 18.94 18.39 1.27
N TYR A 211 19.28 18.93 2.44
CA TYR A 211 20.23 20.03 2.55
C TYR A 211 21.60 19.68 1.96
N ASN A 212 22.15 18.51 2.29
CA ASN A 212 23.44 18.04 1.77
C ASN A 212 23.40 17.71 0.27
N LEU A 213 22.23 17.40 -0.29
CA LEU A 213 22.02 17.25 -1.73
C LEU A 213 21.94 18.58 -2.48
N GLY A 214 22.00 19.72 -1.77
CA GLY A 214 22.00 21.04 -2.37
C GLY A 214 20.63 21.71 -2.48
N PHE A 215 19.58 21.13 -1.88
CA PHE A 215 18.28 21.79 -1.84
C PHE A 215 18.30 23.00 -0.89
N ASN A 216 17.61 24.07 -1.28
CA ASN A 216 17.25 25.13 -0.33
C ASN A 216 16.18 24.60 0.62
N ILE A 217 16.29 24.98 1.90
CA ILE A 217 15.30 24.60 2.91
C ILE A 217 14.52 25.84 3.34
N GLU A 218 13.20 25.78 3.24
CA GLU A 218 12.26 26.75 3.78
C GLU A 218 11.36 26.08 4.79
N ALA A 219 11.02 26.79 5.87
CA ALA A 219 10.24 26.20 6.95
C ALA A 219 9.40 27.22 7.72
N THR A 220 8.32 26.72 8.37
CA THR A 220 7.56 27.50 9.35
C THR A 220 8.43 27.89 10.56
N SER A 221 8.01 28.93 11.29
CA SER A 221 8.84 29.57 12.33
C SER A 221 9.46 28.60 13.34
N GLY A 222 8.68 27.68 13.92
CA GLY A 222 9.16 26.72 14.91
C GLY A 222 10.09 25.68 14.31
N THR A 223 9.78 25.18 13.11
CA THR A 223 10.65 24.24 12.39
C THR A 223 11.94 24.91 11.93
N ALA A 224 11.88 26.16 11.44
CA ALA A 224 13.07 26.91 11.03
C ALA A 224 14.03 27.19 12.19
N ALA A 225 13.53 27.52 13.39
CA ALA A 225 14.34 27.71 14.59
C ALA A 225 15.07 26.41 14.95
N PHE A 226 14.36 25.29 14.98
CA PHE A 226 14.92 23.96 15.24
C PHE A 226 16.01 23.57 14.23
N LEU A 227 15.76 23.74 12.94
CA LEU A 227 16.71 23.39 11.87
C LEU A 227 17.98 24.25 11.95
N LYS A 228 17.85 25.56 12.22
CA LYS A 228 18.99 26.46 12.42
C LYS A 228 19.85 26.08 13.63
N ALA A 229 19.21 25.71 14.74
CA ALA A 229 19.91 25.22 15.93
C ALA A 229 20.72 23.94 15.65
N ASN A 230 20.27 23.15 14.66
CA ASN A 230 20.93 21.93 14.20
C ASN A 230 21.85 22.15 12.98
N GLY A 231 22.27 23.40 12.69
CA GLY A 231 23.25 23.72 11.64
C GLY A 231 22.72 23.60 10.20
N ILE A 232 21.39 23.58 9.99
CA ILE A 232 20.77 23.59 8.66
C ILE A 232 20.33 25.02 8.34
N ARG A 233 20.98 25.62 7.33
CA ARG A 233 20.58 26.95 6.83
C ARG A 233 19.16 26.88 6.27
N THR A 234 18.26 27.66 6.86
CA THR A 234 16.83 27.60 6.55
C THR A 234 16.25 28.99 6.41
N ARG A 235 15.46 29.22 5.37
CA ARG A 235 14.65 30.43 5.20
C ARG A 235 13.33 30.24 5.96
N LYS A 236 13.01 31.17 6.85
CA LYS A 236 11.75 31.22 7.55
C LYS A 236 10.67 31.79 6.64
N LEU A 237 9.60 31.06 6.47
CA LEU A 237 8.36 31.61 5.87
C LEU A 237 7.50 32.26 6.97
N LYS A 238 6.88 33.36 6.58
CA LYS A 238 5.95 34.09 7.47
C LYS A 238 4.58 33.41 7.49
#